data_ae67e1b6998f24c93bfdd30f21ceb1c1
#
_entry.id   ae67e1b6998f24c93bfdd30f21ceb1c1
#
_cell.length_a   1.000
_cell.length_b   1.000
_cell.length_c   1.000
_cell.angle_alpha   90.00
_cell.angle_beta   90.00
_cell.angle_gamma   90.00
#
_symmetry.space_group_name_H-M   'P 1'
#
loop_
_entity.id
_entity.type
_entity.pdbx_description
1 polymer ?
#
loop_
_entity_poly.entity_id
_entity_poly.type
_entity_poly.pdbx_seq_one_letter_code
_entity_poly.pdbx_strand_id
1 'polypeptide(L)'
;MFIATLIAKESLKERDIKAANAGLAEAGALISRQSGIVDGRALDIFFAGDPVAARQHLEAMAGEVDVAVQPEANRLKKLLISDMDSTMITIECIDELADYAGIKPQIA
;
A
#
# COMPACT_ATOMS: atom_id res chain seq x y z
N MET A 1 -0.68 1.84 17.28
CA MET A 1 0.38 1.54 16.34
C MET A 1 -0.12 1.72 14.91
N PHE A 2 0.71 2.25 14.06
CA PHE A 2 0.39 2.50 12.66
C PHE A 2 1.40 1.83 11.76
N ILE A 3 1.03 1.65 10.49
CA ILE A 3 1.90 1.05 9.49
C ILE A 3 2.05 2.05 8.34
N ALA A 4 3.27 2.36 7.97
CA ALA A 4 3.60 3.06 6.74
C ALA A 4 4.07 2.03 5.74
N THR A 5 3.38 1.89 4.62
CA THR A 5 3.73 0.96 3.56
C THR A 5 4.34 1.72 2.40
N LEU A 6 5.54 1.33 2.01
CA LEU A 6 6.22 1.86 0.84
C LEU A 6 6.14 0.82 -0.27
N ILE A 7 5.75 1.26 -1.46
CA ILE A 7 5.61 0.38 -2.61
C ILE A 7 6.35 0.98 -3.79
N ALA A 8 7.31 0.24 -4.34
CA ALA A 8 8.06 0.63 -5.52
C ALA A 8 7.62 -0.16 -6.74
N LYS A 9 7.74 0.43 -7.91
CA LYS A 9 7.38 -0.22 -9.17
C LYS A 9 8.26 -1.44 -9.43
N GLU A 10 9.55 -1.32 -9.21
CA GLU A 10 10.52 -2.40 -9.44
C GLU A 10 11.15 -2.89 -8.15
N SER A 11 11.87 -2.03 -7.45
CA SER A 11 12.46 -2.38 -6.16
C SER A 11 12.65 -1.14 -5.30
N LEU A 12 12.49 -1.33 -3.99
CA LEU A 12 12.83 -0.30 -3.02
C LEU A 12 14.35 -0.22 -2.90
N LYS A 13 14.88 0.99 -3.00
CA LYS A 13 16.31 1.23 -2.83
C LYS A 13 16.58 1.63 -1.39
N GLU A 14 17.82 1.40 -0.95
CA GLU A 14 18.23 1.77 0.40
C GLU A 14 17.99 3.25 0.69
N ARG A 15 18.23 4.11 -0.30
CA ARG A 15 17.97 5.54 -0.19
C ARG A 15 16.50 5.85 0.11
N ASP A 16 15.58 5.10 -0.49
CA ASP A 16 14.13 5.28 -0.28
C ASP A 16 13.75 4.91 1.16
N ILE A 17 14.32 3.84 1.67
CA ILE A 17 14.08 3.37 3.03
C ILE A 17 14.65 4.37 4.05
N LYS A 18 15.87 4.86 3.81
CA LYS A 18 16.50 5.85 4.67
C LYS A 18 15.71 7.17 4.67
N ALA A 19 15.25 7.60 3.52
CA ALA A 19 14.44 8.82 3.41
C ALA A 19 13.11 8.67 4.15
N ALA A 20 12.48 7.51 4.06
CA ALA A 20 11.25 7.23 4.78
C ALA A 20 11.47 7.23 6.30
N ASN A 21 12.52 6.60 6.77
CA ASN A 21 12.85 6.60 8.19
C ASN A 21 13.12 8.03 8.70
N ALA A 22 13.83 8.83 7.93
CA ALA A 22 14.10 10.23 8.28
C ALA A 22 12.79 11.05 8.31
N GLY A 23 11.92 10.86 7.33
CA GLY A 23 10.62 11.53 7.29
C GLY A 23 9.74 11.19 8.49
N LEU A 24 9.71 9.92 8.87
CA LEU A 24 8.98 9.47 10.05
C LEU A 24 9.58 10.08 11.34
N ALA A 25 10.90 10.14 11.44
CA ALA A 25 11.56 10.74 12.59
C ALA A 25 11.24 12.24 12.68
N GLU A 26 11.24 12.96 11.57
CA GLU A 26 10.87 14.38 11.52
C GLU A 26 9.40 14.59 11.93
N ALA A 27 8.54 13.66 11.63
CA ALA A 27 7.15 13.68 12.04
C ALA A 27 6.94 13.33 13.52
N GLY A 28 8.00 13.01 14.23
CA GLY A 28 7.94 12.62 15.64
C GLY A 28 7.53 11.17 15.86
N ALA A 29 7.54 10.35 14.82
CA ALA A 29 7.17 8.95 14.92
C ALA A 29 8.29 8.12 15.57
N LEU A 30 7.88 7.14 16.37
CA LEU A 30 8.79 6.17 16.96
C LEU A 30 8.67 4.86 16.19
N ILE A 31 9.71 4.52 15.43
CA ILE A 31 9.71 3.32 14.62
C ILE A 31 9.96 2.10 15.50
N SER A 32 9.10 1.10 15.36
CA SER A 32 9.16 -0.12 16.16
C SER A 32 9.85 -1.26 15.40
N ARG A 33 9.40 -1.54 14.16
CA ARG A 33 9.96 -2.61 13.34
C ARG A 33 9.67 -2.38 11.86
N GLN A 34 10.33 -3.16 11.02
CA GLN A 34 10.10 -3.15 9.57
C GLN A 34 9.89 -4.59 9.09
N SER A 35 9.08 -4.73 8.04
CA SER A 35 8.79 -6.05 7.46
C SER A 35 8.66 -5.92 5.94
N GLY A 36 9.48 -6.65 5.20
CA GLY A 36 9.35 -6.73 3.74
C GLY A 36 8.14 -7.56 3.35
N ILE A 37 7.43 -7.14 2.30
CA ILE A 37 6.21 -7.81 1.88
C ILE A 37 6.39 -8.57 0.56
N VAL A 38 6.92 -7.93 -0.48
CA VAL A 38 6.98 -8.52 -1.83
C VAL A 38 8.39 -8.31 -2.39
N ASP A 39 9.20 -9.34 -2.39
CA ASP A 39 10.50 -9.41 -3.07
C ASP A 39 11.26 -8.08 -3.21
N GLY A 40 11.36 -7.31 -2.13
CA GLY A 40 12.04 -6.03 -2.12
C GLY A 40 11.29 -4.88 -2.78
N ARG A 41 10.04 -5.07 -3.21
CA ARG A 41 9.22 -4.01 -3.80
C ARG A 41 8.33 -3.29 -2.81
N ALA A 42 8.05 -3.88 -1.67
CA ALA A 42 7.21 -3.27 -0.65
C ALA A 42 7.80 -3.49 0.73
N LEU A 43 7.58 -2.51 1.60
CA LEU A 43 8.07 -2.54 2.97
C LEU A 43 7.02 -1.92 3.89
N ASP A 44 6.71 -2.60 4.98
CA ASP A 44 5.91 -2.06 6.06
C ASP A 44 6.83 -1.55 7.17
N ILE A 45 6.61 -0.31 7.59
CA ILE A 45 7.30 0.29 8.73
C ILE A 45 6.26 0.52 9.83
N PHE A 46 6.43 -0.15 10.95
CA PHE A 46 5.53 -0.05 12.09
C PHE A 46 6.00 1.05 13.01
N PHE A 47 5.12 1.97 13.36
CA PHE A 47 5.48 3.12 14.16
C PHE A 47 4.35 3.57 15.09
N ALA A 48 4.71 4.34 16.10
CA ALA A 48 3.79 5.05 16.99
C ALA A 48 3.96 6.55 16.76
N GLY A 49 2.85 7.29 16.74
CA GLY A 49 2.89 8.74 16.55
C GLY A 49 1.67 9.23 15.78
N ASP A 50 1.76 10.45 15.24
CA ASP A 50 0.69 11.05 14.47
C ASP A 50 0.71 10.52 13.03
N PRO A 51 -0.32 9.75 12.60
CA PRO A 51 -0.34 9.20 11.26
C PRO A 51 -0.49 10.26 10.17
N VAL A 52 -1.15 11.37 10.45
CA VAL A 52 -1.34 12.46 9.47
C VAL A 52 -0.01 13.15 9.19
N ALA A 53 0.74 13.50 10.23
CA ALA A 53 2.06 14.10 10.08
C ALA A 53 3.03 13.13 9.37
N ALA A 54 3.00 11.86 9.75
CA ALA A 54 3.83 10.83 9.11
C ALA A 54 3.53 10.73 7.62
N ARG A 55 2.26 10.67 7.26
CA ARG A 55 1.84 10.61 5.86
C ARG A 55 2.31 11.82 5.06
N GLN A 56 2.15 13.02 5.63
CA GLN A 56 2.57 14.24 4.95
C GLN A 56 4.07 14.26 4.68
N HIS A 57 4.88 13.87 5.66
CA HIS A 57 6.33 13.81 5.48
C HIS A 57 6.75 12.75 4.47
N LEU A 58 6.10 11.58 4.49
CA LEU A 58 6.41 10.52 3.55
C LEU A 58 6.00 10.88 2.12
N GLU A 59 4.84 11.46 1.93
CA GLU A 59 4.38 11.89 0.61
C GLU A 59 5.28 12.99 0.02
N ALA A 60 5.78 13.88 0.87
CA ALA A 60 6.67 14.95 0.43
C ALA A 60 8.02 14.42 -0.09
N MET A 61 8.51 13.32 0.46
CA MET A 61 9.78 12.74 0.03
C MET A 61 9.63 11.67 -1.06
N ALA A 62 8.42 11.16 -1.26
CA ALA A 62 8.18 10.07 -2.20
C ALA A 62 8.32 10.56 -3.65
N GLY A 63 9.30 10.06 -4.38
CA GLY A 63 9.44 10.26 -5.82
C GLY A 63 8.67 9.19 -6.57
N GLU A 64 9.31 8.07 -6.81
CA GLU A 64 8.73 6.93 -7.54
C GLU A 64 8.15 5.86 -6.61
N VAL A 65 7.99 6.18 -5.34
CA VAL A 65 7.52 5.25 -4.32
C VAL A 65 6.13 5.70 -3.87
N ASP A 66 5.19 4.78 -3.91
CA ASP A 66 3.86 5.02 -3.35
C ASP A 66 3.89 4.79 -1.83
N VAL A 67 3.11 5.58 -1.11
CA VAL A 67 3.06 5.53 0.35
C VAL A 67 1.62 5.39 0.81
N ALA A 68 1.38 4.47 1.73
CA ALA A 68 0.11 4.34 2.42
C ALA A 68 0.36 4.30 3.92
N VAL A 69 -0.43 5.05 4.68
CA VAL A 69 -0.37 5.05 6.15
C VAL A 69 -1.72 4.63 6.69
N GLN A 70 -1.73 3.65 7.58
CA GLN A 70 -2.97 3.11 8.13
C GLN A 70 -2.75 2.57 9.55
N PRO A 71 -3.83 2.42 10.34
CA PRO A 71 -3.70 1.74 11.63
C PRO A 71 -3.29 0.28 11.43
N GLU A 72 -2.51 -0.25 12.38
CA GLU A 72 -2.15 -1.66 12.38
C GLU A 72 -3.37 -2.56 12.58
N ALA A 73 -4.31 -2.13 13.41
CA ALA A 73 -5.57 -2.84 13.61
C ALA A 73 -6.32 -2.94 12.28
N ASN A 74 -6.81 -4.13 11.97
CA ASN A 74 -7.54 -4.41 10.73
C ASN A 74 -6.69 -4.21 9.47
N ARG A 75 -5.41 -4.48 9.55
CA ARG A 75 -4.50 -4.44 8.41
C ARG A 75 -5.01 -5.33 7.27
N LEU A 76 -5.46 -6.52 7.60
CA LEU A 76 -6.11 -7.41 6.64
C LEU A 76 -7.59 -7.08 6.59
N LYS A 77 -8.05 -6.64 5.45
CA LYS A 77 -9.45 -6.28 5.24
C LYS A 77 -10.28 -7.51 4.94
N LYS A 78 -11.55 -7.48 5.35
CA LYS A 78 -12.49 -8.57 5.10
C LYS A 78 -13.40 -8.30 3.91
N LEU A 79 -13.46 -7.06 3.44
CA LEU A 79 -14.31 -6.65 2.33
C LEU A 79 -13.51 -5.75 1.40
N LEU A 80 -13.56 -6.03 0.12
CA LEU A 80 -12.99 -5.20 -0.94
C LEU A 80 -14.12 -4.75 -1.86
N ILE A 81 -14.23 -3.44 -2.06
CA ILE A 81 -15.12 -2.83 -3.05
C ILE A 81 -14.26 -1.98 -3.96
N SER A 82 -14.34 -2.23 -5.26
CA SER A 82 -13.51 -1.52 -6.24
C SER A 82 -14.22 -1.47 -7.57
N ASP A 83 -13.97 -0.40 -8.34
CA ASP A 83 -14.27 -0.38 -9.76
C ASP A 83 -13.24 -1.29 -10.43
N MET A 84 -13.71 -2.37 -11.05
CA MET A 84 -12.81 -3.39 -11.58
C MET A 84 -12.19 -2.98 -12.91
N ASP A 85 -12.98 -2.36 -13.78
CA ASP A 85 -12.50 -1.99 -15.11
C ASP A 85 -11.58 -0.77 -15.01
N SER A 86 -10.39 -0.88 -15.55
CA SER A 86 -9.34 0.14 -15.52
C SER A 86 -8.78 0.43 -14.12
N THR A 87 -9.33 -0.18 -13.08
CA THR A 87 -8.83 -0.02 -11.70
C THR A 87 -8.06 -1.26 -11.25
N MET A 88 -8.69 -2.42 -11.26
CA MET A 88 -8.04 -3.67 -10.87
C MET A 88 -7.41 -4.39 -12.06
N ILE A 89 -8.01 -4.26 -13.24
CA ILE A 89 -7.53 -4.88 -14.47
C ILE A 89 -7.65 -3.88 -15.60
N THR A 90 -6.98 -4.15 -16.72
CA THR A 90 -6.92 -3.25 -17.89
C THR A 90 -7.95 -3.54 -18.96
N ILE A 91 -8.82 -4.53 -18.78
CA ILE A 91 -9.85 -4.91 -19.74
C ILE A 91 -11.23 -4.88 -19.11
N GLU A 92 -12.27 -4.73 -19.95
CA GLU A 92 -13.64 -4.96 -19.53
C GLU A 92 -13.74 -6.42 -19.08
N CYS A 93 -14.18 -6.64 -17.85
CA CYS A 93 -13.99 -7.95 -17.26
C CYS A 93 -15.24 -8.62 -16.75
N ILE A 94 -16.40 -7.95 -16.80
CA ILE A 94 -17.60 -8.54 -16.20
C ILE A 94 -17.95 -9.87 -16.84
N ASP A 95 -17.84 -9.95 -18.18
CA ASP A 95 -18.11 -11.19 -18.91
C ASP A 95 -17.05 -12.25 -18.64
N GLU A 96 -15.79 -11.87 -18.62
CA GLU A 96 -14.71 -12.81 -18.35
C GLU A 96 -14.76 -13.33 -16.92
N LEU A 97 -15.08 -12.46 -15.98
CA LEU A 97 -15.24 -12.86 -14.59
C LEU A 97 -16.41 -13.82 -14.40
N ALA A 98 -17.54 -13.52 -15.05
CA ALA A 98 -18.71 -14.38 -15.04
C ALA A 98 -18.43 -15.74 -15.69
N ASP A 99 -17.70 -15.76 -16.78
CA ASP A 99 -17.29 -16.98 -17.46
C ASP A 99 -16.40 -17.84 -16.57
N TYR A 100 -15.44 -17.23 -15.94
CA TYR A 100 -14.55 -17.89 -14.98
C TYR A 100 -15.33 -18.52 -13.82
N ALA A 101 -16.34 -17.84 -13.33
CA ALA A 101 -17.18 -18.34 -12.26
C ALA A 101 -18.29 -19.31 -12.75
N GLY A 102 -18.45 -19.49 -14.06
CA GLY A 102 -19.47 -20.36 -14.63
C GLY A 102 -20.87 -19.76 -14.66
N ILE A 103 -21.00 -18.45 -14.57
CA ILE A 103 -22.29 -17.74 -14.51
C ILE A 103 -22.54 -16.81 -15.69
N LYS A 104 -21.63 -16.77 -16.67
CA LYS A 104 -21.76 -15.88 -17.83
C LYS A 104 -23.09 -16.04 -18.57
N PRO A 105 -23.61 -17.28 -18.82
CA PRO A 105 -24.90 -17.43 -19.48
C PRO A 105 -26.07 -16.82 -18.73
N GLN A 106 -25.92 -16.56 -17.44
CA GLN A 106 -26.97 -15.95 -16.61
C GLN A 106 -26.89 -14.43 -16.61
N ILE A 107 -25.73 -13.89 -16.92
CA ILE A 107 -25.48 -12.44 -16.93
C ILE A 107 -25.67 -11.86 -18.33
N ALA A 108 -25.19 -12.56 -19.33
CA ALA A 108 -25.23 -12.13 -20.75
C ALA A 108 -26.65 -12.11 -21.37
#